data_20f3acb4e7b9c1b9e2d80ec6737f1902
#
_entry.id   20f3acb4e7b9c1b9e2d80ec6737f1902
#
_cell.length_a   1.000
_cell.length_b   1.000
_cell.length_c   1.000
_cell.angle_alpha   90.00
_cell.angle_beta   90.00
_cell.angle_gamma   90.00
#
_symmetry.space_group_name_H-M   'P 1'
#
loop_
_entity.id
_entity.type
_entity.pdbx_description
1 polymer ?
#
loop_
_entity_poly.entity_id
_entity_poly.type
_entity_poly.pdbx_seq_one_letter_code
_entity_poly.pdbx_strand_id
1 'polypeptide(L)'
;MGALLSQAQLDKVATHVEDARDAGATVLTGGEPLPDVGPYAYAPTVLTDVSGEADLARQETFGPVVSIYGFEDTDEVIERANDSMYGLNASVWTADTERGRNIARRIDCGTANVNEAYAPSFIAHDAPMGGMKDSGVGRRHGEEGFYRFTEPQTLATQERGEIDSPPGVPYKWYAAGMKRVFKLLRDVPGFR
;
A
#
# COMPACT_ATOMS: atom_id res chain seq x y z
N MET A 1 -1.42 9.73 -25.75
CA MET A 1 -0.59 8.92 -24.85
C MET A 1 0.80 8.83 -25.45
N GLY A 2 1.86 8.91 -24.66
CA GLY A 2 3.24 8.83 -25.17
C GLY A 2 3.70 7.39 -25.44
N ALA A 3 4.88 7.24 -26.05
CA ALA A 3 5.53 5.96 -26.24
C ALA A 3 6.05 5.40 -24.90
N LEU A 4 6.25 4.09 -24.83
CA LEU A 4 6.93 3.42 -23.72
C LEU A 4 8.43 3.77 -23.68
N LEU A 5 9.10 3.46 -22.59
CA LEU A 5 10.49 3.86 -22.35
C LEU A 5 11.49 3.15 -23.26
N SER A 6 11.24 1.87 -23.58
CA SER A 6 12.22 1.00 -24.28
C SER A 6 11.55 -0.18 -24.95
N GLN A 7 12.32 -0.91 -25.78
CA GLN A 7 11.89 -2.17 -26.37
C GLN A 7 11.54 -3.21 -25.29
N ALA A 8 12.37 -3.35 -24.26
CA ALA A 8 12.10 -4.29 -23.18
C ALA A 8 10.77 -4.02 -22.46
N GLN A 9 10.39 -2.74 -22.31
CA GLN A 9 9.10 -2.39 -21.74
C GLN A 9 7.94 -2.67 -22.70
N LEU A 10 8.14 -2.44 -23.99
CA LEU A 10 7.16 -2.81 -25.02
C LEU A 10 6.93 -4.32 -25.02
N ASP A 11 8.00 -5.11 -25.01
CA ASP A 11 7.93 -6.57 -24.99
C ASP A 11 7.22 -7.08 -23.74
N LYS A 12 7.52 -6.51 -22.56
CA LYS A 12 6.82 -6.85 -21.32
C LYS A 12 5.31 -6.59 -21.40
N VAL A 13 4.92 -5.42 -21.88
CA VAL A 13 3.49 -5.07 -22.04
C VAL A 13 2.80 -6.03 -23.01
N ALA A 14 3.43 -6.30 -24.14
CA ALA A 14 2.89 -7.23 -25.14
C ALA A 14 2.74 -8.64 -24.56
N THR A 15 3.75 -9.15 -23.87
CA THR A 15 3.70 -10.47 -23.21
C THR A 15 2.57 -10.55 -22.20
N HIS A 16 2.44 -9.57 -21.28
CA HIS A 16 1.38 -9.59 -20.29
C HIS A 16 -0.03 -9.58 -20.90
N VAL A 17 -0.21 -8.83 -22.01
CA VAL A 17 -1.52 -8.79 -22.70
C VAL A 17 -1.79 -10.09 -23.45
N GLU A 18 -0.78 -10.67 -24.08
CA GLU A 18 -0.93 -11.94 -24.82
C GLU A 18 -1.19 -13.11 -23.87
N ASP A 19 -0.44 -13.21 -22.78
CA ASP A 19 -0.66 -14.23 -21.74
C ASP A 19 -2.06 -14.15 -21.14
N ALA A 20 -2.56 -12.92 -20.90
CA ALA A 20 -3.93 -12.73 -20.43
C ALA A 20 -4.96 -13.18 -21.47
N ARG A 21 -4.73 -12.88 -22.76
CA ARG A 21 -5.58 -13.31 -23.89
C ARG A 21 -5.60 -14.83 -24.03
N ASP A 22 -4.43 -15.47 -23.96
CA ASP A 22 -4.30 -16.92 -24.03
C ASP A 22 -4.97 -17.62 -22.83
N ALA A 23 -4.99 -16.94 -21.67
CA ALA A 23 -5.72 -17.38 -20.48
C ALA A 23 -7.24 -17.09 -20.53
N GLY A 24 -7.76 -16.56 -21.62
CA GLY A 24 -9.18 -16.36 -21.87
C GLY A 24 -9.69 -14.93 -21.62
N ALA A 25 -8.83 -13.95 -21.38
CA ALA A 25 -9.25 -12.56 -21.24
C ALA A 25 -9.80 -11.99 -22.58
N THR A 26 -10.78 -11.12 -22.47
CA THR A 26 -11.38 -10.42 -23.60
C THR A 26 -10.74 -9.05 -23.77
N VAL A 27 -10.09 -8.80 -24.89
CA VAL A 27 -9.56 -7.47 -25.25
C VAL A 27 -10.68 -6.65 -25.87
N LEU A 28 -11.13 -5.62 -25.17
CA LEU A 28 -12.19 -4.73 -25.65
C LEU A 28 -11.66 -3.68 -26.64
N THR A 29 -10.42 -3.25 -26.48
CA THR A 29 -9.75 -2.33 -27.40
C THR A 29 -8.23 -2.42 -27.24
N GLY A 30 -7.47 -2.05 -28.27
CA GLY A 30 -6.02 -2.09 -28.28
C GLY A 30 -5.43 -3.50 -28.33
N GLY A 31 -4.42 -3.77 -27.51
CA GLY A 31 -3.80 -5.08 -27.37
C GLY A 31 -2.67 -5.33 -28.38
N GLU A 32 -2.11 -4.29 -28.99
CA GLU A 32 -1.07 -4.42 -30.00
C GLU A 32 -0.09 -3.26 -30.03
N PRO A 33 1.18 -3.48 -30.42
CA PRO A 33 2.12 -2.42 -30.75
C PRO A 33 1.64 -1.58 -31.94
N LEU A 34 2.01 -0.29 -31.94
CA LEU A 34 1.69 0.66 -33.00
C LEU A 34 2.99 1.16 -33.69
N PRO A 35 3.66 0.33 -34.51
CA PRO A 35 4.96 0.67 -35.12
C PRO A 35 4.89 1.89 -36.05
N ASP A 36 3.76 2.12 -36.67
CA ASP A 36 3.53 3.28 -37.56
C ASP A 36 3.42 4.61 -36.79
N VAL A 37 3.15 4.56 -35.47
CA VAL A 37 3.10 5.72 -34.59
C VAL A 37 4.48 6.04 -34.01
N GLY A 38 5.27 5.01 -33.70
CA GLY A 38 6.62 5.16 -33.17
C GLY A 38 7.19 3.86 -32.63
N PRO A 39 8.52 3.80 -32.39
CA PRO A 39 9.23 2.57 -32.09
C PRO A 39 8.79 1.86 -30.81
N TYR A 40 8.23 2.57 -29.85
CA TYR A 40 7.79 2.00 -28.56
C TYR A 40 6.32 2.35 -28.26
N ALA A 41 5.54 2.61 -29.31
CA ALA A 41 4.13 2.89 -29.16
C ALA A 41 3.33 1.61 -28.98
N TYR A 42 2.43 1.60 -28.01
CA TYR A 42 1.49 0.52 -27.76
C TYR A 42 0.08 1.09 -27.66
N ALA A 43 -0.89 0.40 -28.22
CA ALA A 43 -2.28 0.85 -28.21
C ALA A 43 -2.82 0.94 -26.78
N PRO A 44 -3.57 1.96 -26.42
CA PRO A 44 -4.34 1.97 -25.18
C PRO A 44 -5.25 0.74 -25.14
N THR A 45 -5.09 -0.07 -24.11
CA THR A 45 -5.68 -1.42 -24.06
C THR A 45 -6.59 -1.55 -22.85
N VAL A 46 -7.77 -2.09 -23.08
CA VAL A 46 -8.76 -2.41 -22.04
C VAL A 46 -9.14 -3.89 -22.18
N LEU A 47 -9.05 -4.62 -21.06
CA LEU A 47 -9.43 -6.03 -20.99
C LEU A 47 -10.52 -6.28 -19.94
N THR A 48 -11.30 -7.32 -20.16
CA THR A 48 -12.20 -7.95 -19.17
C THR A 48 -11.87 -9.44 -19.07
N ASP A 49 -12.47 -10.09 -18.08
CA ASP A 49 -12.32 -11.53 -17.84
C ASP A 49 -10.87 -11.98 -17.64
N VAL A 50 -10.02 -11.07 -17.15
CA VAL A 50 -8.63 -11.38 -16.85
C VAL A 50 -8.59 -12.32 -15.64
N SER A 51 -7.94 -13.47 -15.80
CA SER A 51 -7.74 -14.42 -14.70
C SER A 51 -6.97 -13.79 -13.55
N GLY A 52 -7.39 -14.07 -12.31
CA GLY A 52 -6.67 -13.61 -11.12
C GLY A 52 -5.24 -14.16 -10.99
N GLU A 53 -4.89 -15.21 -11.74
CA GLU A 53 -3.55 -15.81 -11.79
C GLU A 53 -2.67 -15.28 -12.94
N ALA A 54 -3.25 -14.49 -13.86
CA ALA A 54 -2.48 -13.92 -14.98
C ALA A 54 -1.46 -12.89 -14.49
N ASP A 55 -0.32 -12.79 -15.13
CA ASP A 55 0.72 -11.81 -14.83
C ASP A 55 0.17 -10.37 -14.86
N LEU A 56 -0.75 -10.09 -15.77
CA LEU A 56 -1.43 -8.80 -15.86
C LEU A 56 -2.24 -8.43 -14.59
N ALA A 57 -2.74 -9.43 -13.85
CA ALA A 57 -3.46 -9.22 -12.60
C ALA A 57 -2.53 -9.16 -11.37
N ARG A 58 -1.37 -9.81 -11.43
CA ARG A 58 -0.46 -10.00 -10.30
C ARG A 58 0.75 -9.08 -10.31
N GLN A 59 1.22 -8.68 -11.49
CA GLN A 59 2.43 -7.88 -11.66
C GLN A 59 2.11 -6.47 -12.16
N GLU A 60 2.98 -5.52 -11.82
CA GLU A 60 2.92 -4.18 -12.37
C GLU A 60 3.39 -4.19 -13.83
N THR A 61 2.49 -3.88 -14.76
CA THR A 61 2.77 -3.91 -16.21
C THR A 61 3.54 -2.68 -16.68
N PHE A 62 3.32 -1.52 -16.07
CA PHE A 62 3.91 -0.24 -16.48
C PHE A 62 3.66 0.10 -17.96
N GLY A 63 2.41 -0.04 -18.39
CA GLY A 63 1.98 0.19 -19.76
C GLY A 63 0.56 0.76 -19.86
N PRO A 64 0.09 1.09 -21.06
CA PRO A 64 -1.23 1.66 -21.30
C PRO A 64 -2.33 0.57 -21.28
N VAL A 65 -2.38 -0.20 -20.22
CA VAL A 65 -3.27 -1.36 -20.09
C VAL A 65 -4.11 -1.24 -18.83
N VAL A 66 -5.41 -1.52 -18.92
CA VAL A 66 -6.37 -1.51 -17.82
C VAL A 66 -7.20 -2.78 -17.87
N SER A 67 -7.26 -3.51 -16.75
CA SER A 67 -8.17 -4.62 -16.53
C SER A 67 -9.42 -4.14 -15.79
N ILE A 68 -10.60 -4.52 -16.27
CA ILE A 68 -11.89 -4.18 -15.67
C ILE A 68 -12.51 -5.47 -15.10
N TYR A 69 -12.90 -5.41 -13.84
CA TYR A 69 -13.57 -6.50 -13.13
C TYR A 69 -14.93 -6.04 -12.64
N GLY A 70 -15.97 -6.81 -12.93
CA GLY A 70 -17.27 -6.65 -12.30
C GLY A 70 -17.24 -7.16 -10.87
N PHE A 71 -18.14 -6.66 -10.02
CA PHE A 71 -18.38 -7.17 -8.67
C PHE A 71 -19.88 -7.07 -8.35
N GLU A 72 -20.36 -7.91 -7.45
CA GLU A 72 -21.77 -7.94 -7.05
C GLU A 72 -22.01 -7.15 -5.77
N ASP A 73 -21.07 -7.19 -4.83
CA ASP A 73 -21.20 -6.47 -3.57
C ASP A 73 -19.92 -5.76 -3.13
N THR A 74 -20.05 -4.95 -2.09
CA THR A 74 -18.95 -4.11 -1.58
C THR A 74 -17.85 -4.93 -0.89
N ASP A 75 -18.19 -6.05 -0.25
CA ASP A 75 -17.21 -6.86 0.47
C ASP A 75 -16.34 -7.63 -0.53
N GLU A 76 -16.93 -8.16 -1.60
CA GLU A 76 -16.21 -8.79 -2.71
C GLU A 76 -15.18 -7.84 -3.34
N VAL A 77 -15.58 -6.61 -3.68
CA VAL A 77 -14.64 -5.68 -4.33
C VAL A 77 -13.51 -5.25 -3.40
N ILE A 78 -13.75 -5.14 -2.10
CA ILE A 78 -12.71 -4.82 -1.12
C ILE A 78 -11.74 -6.00 -0.97
N GLU A 79 -12.24 -7.23 -0.87
CA GLU A 79 -11.41 -8.43 -0.82
C GLU A 79 -10.52 -8.53 -2.06
N ARG A 80 -11.09 -8.36 -3.25
CA ARG A 80 -10.34 -8.34 -4.51
C ARG A 80 -9.30 -7.23 -4.57
N ALA A 81 -9.64 -6.01 -4.13
CA ALA A 81 -8.70 -4.90 -4.11
C ALA A 81 -7.53 -5.14 -3.14
N ASN A 82 -7.77 -5.91 -2.07
CA ASN A 82 -6.76 -6.26 -1.08
C ASN A 82 -5.94 -7.51 -1.47
N ASP A 83 -6.44 -8.33 -2.37
CA ASP A 83 -5.72 -9.50 -2.92
C ASP A 83 -4.67 -9.08 -3.95
N SER A 84 -3.70 -8.31 -3.50
CA SER A 84 -2.56 -7.82 -4.28
C SER A 84 -1.33 -7.69 -3.40
N MET A 85 -0.15 -7.95 -3.96
CA MET A 85 1.13 -7.66 -3.31
C MET A 85 1.42 -6.16 -3.23
N TYR A 86 0.68 -5.33 -3.95
CA TYR A 86 0.84 -3.87 -3.99
C TYR A 86 -0.22 -3.16 -3.15
N GLY A 87 0.11 -1.97 -2.70
CA GLY A 87 -0.78 -1.12 -1.92
C GLY A 87 -0.29 0.33 -1.90
N LEU A 88 -0.06 0.94 -3.05
CA LEU A 88 0.38 2.33 -3.11
C LEU A 88 -0.80 3.30 -3.00
N ASN A 89 -1.75 3.18 -3.90
CA ASN A 89 -2.86 4.11 -4.03
C ASN A 89 -4.14 3.39 -4.47
N ALA A 90 -5.27 3.83 -3.92
CA ALA A 90 -6.59 3.42 -4.36
C ALA A 90 -7.52 4.62 -4.49
N SER A 91 -8.54 4.48 -5.34
CA SER A 91 -9.57 5.51 -5.54
C SER A 91 -10.96 4.89 -5.57
N VAL A 92 -11.87 5.45 -4.78
CA VAL A 92 -13.26 5.04 -4.72
C VAL A 92 -14.13 6.12 -5.33
N TRP A 93 -14.84 5.79 -6.39
CA TRP A 93 -15.71 6.73 -7.09
C TRP A 93 -17.19 6.45 -6.76
N THR A 94 -17.87 7.40 -6.16
CA THR A 94 -19.25 7.24 -5.71
C THR A 94 -19.95 8.58 -5.50
N ALA A 95 -21.26 8.63 -5.68
CA ALA A 95 -22.08 9.80 -5.31
C ALA A 95 -22.19 9.96 -3.78
N ASP A 96 -22.15 8.87 -3.03
CA ASP A 96 -22.18 8.86 -1.56
C ASP A 96 -20.73 8.87 -1.01
N THR A 97 -20.26 10.06 -0.65
CA THR A 97 -18.89 10.26 -0.15
C THR A 97 -18.65 9.63 1.23
N GLU A 98 -19.69 9.45 2.05
CA GLU A 98 -19.55 8.75 3.33
C GLU A 98 -19.34 7.24 3.11
N ARG A 99 -20.15 6.64 2.26
CA ARG A 99 -19.93 5.27 1.79
C ARG A 99 -18.54 5.12 1.19
N GLY A 100 -18.11 6.07 0.35
CA GLY A 100 -16.77 6.07 -0.25
C GLY A 100 -15.66 6.03 0.79
N ARG A 101 -15.75 6.86 1.83
CA ARG A 101 -14.78 6.86 2.95
C ARG A 101 -14.77 5.54 3.72
N ASN A 102 -15.95 4.95 3.92
CA ASN A 102 -16.06 3.66 4.63
C ASN A 102 -15.43 2.52 3.84
N ILE A 103 -15.57 2.50 2.52
CA ILE A 103 -14.88 1.57 1.64
C ILE A 103 -13.37 1.83 1.65
N ALA A 104 -12.95 3.07 1.44
CA ALA A 104 -11.54 3.47 1.37
C ALA A 104 -10.74 3.07 2.63
N ARG A 105 -11.36 3.14 3.83
CA ARG A 105 -10.72 2.69 5.09
C ARG A 105 -10.45 1.19 5.17
N ARG A 106 -11.08 0.40 4.33
CA ARG A 106 -10.97 -1.07 4.30
C ARG A 106 -10.00 -1.55 3.23
N ILE A 107 -9.48 -0.65 2.40
CA ILE A 107 -8.49 -0.99 1.37
C ILE A 107 -7.08 -0.83 1.93
N ASP A 108 -6.27 -1.87 1.82
CA ASP A 108 -4.89 -1.94 2.31
C ASP A 108 -3.93 -1.20 1.37
N CYS A 109 -3.97 0.12 1.39
CA CYS A 109 -3.09 0.97 0.60
C CYS A 109 -2.59 2.18 1.38
N GLY A 110 -1.47 2.73 0.96
CA GLY A 110 -0.85 3.88 1.63
C GLY A 110 -1.62 5.17 1.46
N THR A 111 -2.39 5.30 0.39
CA THR A 111 -3.27 6.43 0.14
C THR A 111 -4.58 5.96 -0.49
N ALA A 112 -5.70 6.34 0.11
CA ALA A 112 -7.03 6.08 -0.42
C ALA A 112 -7.77 7.39 -0.68
N ASN A 113 -8.25 7.57 -1.91
CA ASN A 113 -8.95 8.76 -2.35
C ASN A 113 -10.44 8.47 -2.57
N VAL A 114 -11.29 9.47 -2.45
CA VAL A 114 -12.71 9.40 -2.80
C VAL A 114 -13.01 10.46 -3.84
N ASN A 115 -13.52 10.02 -5.00
CA ASN A 115 -13.84 10.87 -6.16
C ASN A 115 -12.65 11.69 -6.70
N GLU A 116 -11.45 11.18 -6.49
CA GLU A 116 -10.21 11.73 -6.99
C GLU A 116 -9.20 10.60 -7.20
N ALA A 117 -8.31 10.73 -8.15
CA ALA A 117 -7.34 9.69 -8.47
C ALA A 117 -6.09 9.76 -7.57
N TYR A 118 -5.35 10.88 -7.60
CA TYR A 118 -4.03 10.94 -6.97
C TYR A 118 -3.65 12.33 -6.45
N ALA A 119 -4.20 13.39 -7.02
CA ALA A 119 -3.76 14.76 -6.76
C ALA A 119 -3.80 15.17 -5.27
N PRO A 120 -4.83 14.87 -4.48
CA PRO A 120 -4.85 15.23 -3.06
C PRO A 120 -3.70 14.62 -2.27
N SER A 121 -3.34 13.38 -2.56
CA SER A 121 -2.26 12.65 -1.89
C SER A 121 -0.89 13.28 -2.16
N PHE A 122 -0.71 13.83 -3.35
CA PHE A 122 0.54 14.47 -3.77
C PHE A 122 0.67 15.90 -3.24
N ILE A 123 -0.45 16.61 -3.12
CA ILE A 123 -0.49 18.03 -2.71
C ILE A 123 -0.51 18.17 -1.17
N ALA A 124 -1.05 17.19 -0.45
CA ALA A 124 -1.18 17.23 1.00
C ALA A 124 0.18 16.99 1.70
N HIS A 125 1.01 18.02 1.78
CA HIS A 125 2.37 17.91 2.33
C HIS A 125 2.43 17.51 3.81
N ASP A 126 1.37 17.76 4.57
CA ASP A 126 1.28 17.37 5.98
C ASP A 126 0.73 15.95 6.19
N ALA A 127 0.22 15.32 5.13
CA ALA A 127 -0.27 13.95 5.19
C ALA A 127 0.83 12.96 4.77
N PRO A 128 1.10 11.90 5.58
CA PRO A 128 2.08 10.90 5.21
C PRO A 128 1.67 10.20 3.92
N MET A 129 2.61 10.10 2.97
CA MET A 129 2.43 9.48 1.67
C MET A 129 3.44 8.34 1.50
N GLY A 130 2.99 7.19 1.03
CA GLY A 130 3.85 6.04 0.76
C GLY A 130 3.04 4.78 0.54
N GLY A 131 3.69 3.71 0.12
CA GLY A 131 3.05 2.41 -0.13
C GLY A 131 2.90 1.56 1.12
N MET A 132 2.00 0.60 1.04
CA MET A 132 1.92 -0.58 1.88
C MET A 132 2.37 -1.80 1.09
N LYS A 133 2.54 -2.93 1.74
CA LYS A 133 2.97 -4.20 1.12
C LYS A 133 4.26 -3.97 0.30
N ASP A 134 4.39 -4.57 -0.86
CA ASP A 134 5.59 -4.44 -1.72
C ASP A 134 5.69 -3.08 -2.45
N SER A 135 4.66 -2.23 -2.35
CA SER A 135 4.72 -0.87 -2.90
C SER A 135 5.68 0.07 -2.17
N GLY A 136 6.27 -0.34 -1.08
CA GLY A 136 7.35 0.36 -0.40
C GLY A 136 7.28 0.36 1.10
N VAL A 137 8.35 0.88 1.72
CA VAL A 137 8.51 1.00 3.17
C VAL A 137 8.61 2.48 3.57
N GLY A 138 8.07 2.78 4.75
CA GLY A 138 8.08 4.13 5.30
C GLY A 138 7.11 5.08 4.60
N ARG A 139 7.26 6.35 4.91
CA ARG A 139 6.42 7.43 4.38
C ARG A 139 7.29 8.61 3.98
N ARG A 140 6.79 9.42 3.05
CA ARG A 140 7.26 10.78 2.79
C ARG A 140 6.09 11.74 3.03
N HIS A 141 6.33 13.01 3.12
CA HIS A 141 5.42 14.04 3.62
C HIS A 141 5.15 13.86 5.13
N GLY A 142 4.61 14.90 5.76
CA GLY A 142 4.42 14.92 7.20
C GLY A 142 5.74 14.76 7.99
N GLU A 143 5.61 14.53 9.28
CA GLU A 143 6.76 14.31 10.16
C GLU A 143 7.51 13.02 9.83
N GLU A 144 6.80 11.96 9.44
CA GLU A 144 7.38 10.68 9.06
C GLU A 144 8.31 10.81 7.84
N GLY A 145 7.96 11.72 6.91
CA GLY A 145 8.79 12.03 5.75
C GLY A 145 10.15 12.63 6.13
N PHE A 146 10.20 13.38 7.24
CA PHE A 146 11.43 13.93 7.79
C PHE A 146 12.21 12.88 8.61
N TYR A 147 11.54 12.18 9.52
CA TYR A 147 12.18 11.22 10.42
C TYR A 147 12.82 10.04 9.69
N ARG A 148 12.36 9.70 8.49
CA ARG A 148 12.99 8.63 7.67
C ARG A 148 14.48 8.86 7.34
N PHE A 149 14.98 10.09 7.48
CA PHE A 149 16.39 10.46 7.25
C PHE A 149 17.19 10.57 8.54
N THR A 150 16.61 10.20 9.67
CA THR A 150 17.22 10.31 11.00
C THR A 150 17.27 8.96 11.69
N GLU A 151 18.20 8.82 12.62
CA GLU A 151 18.28 7.67 13.51
C GLU A 151 17.89 8.13 14.93
N PRO A 152 16.88 7.52 15.55
CA PRO A 152 16.52 7.85 16.93
C PRO A 152 17.59 7.36 17.90
N GLN A 153 18.01 8.23 18.82
CA GLN A 153 18.91 7.88 19.90
C GLN A 153 18.24 8.11 21.25
N THR A 154 18.31 7.12 22.12
CA THR A 154 17.87 7.27 23.50
C THR A 154 19.08 7.54 24.40
N LEU A 155 19.09 8.66 25.11
CA LEU A 155 20.02 8.94 26.19
C LEU A 155 19.31 8.74 27.52
N ALA A 156 19.77 7.77 28.30
CA ALA A 156 19.24 7.51 29.62
C ALA A 156 20.33 7.71 30.68
N THR A 157 20.02 8.47 31.74
CA THR A 157 20.90 8.65 32.88
C THR A 157 20.22 8.16 34.15
N GLN A 158 20.88 7.29 34.87
CA GLN A 158 20.41 6.83 36.16
C GLN A 158 21.14 7.65 37.26
N GLU A 159 20.38 8.46 37.97
CA GLU A 159 20.94 9.34 38.99
C GLU A 159 20.88 8.76 40.41
N ARG A 160 19.97 7.84 40.65
CA ARG A 160 19.74 7.23 41.98
C ARG A 160 19.35 5.78 41.92
N GLY A 161 20.03 4.98 42.75
CA GLY A 161 19.73 3.55 42.93
C GLY A 161 20.03 2.69 41.70
N GLU A 162 20.21 1.44 41.91
CA GLU A 162 20.31 0.44 40.83
C GLU A 162 18.93 -0.16 40.56
N ILE A 163 18.61 -0.40 39.26
CA ILE A 163 17.41 -1.15 38.88
C ILE A 163 17.75 -2.63 39.00
N ASP A 164 17.99 -3.06 40.22
CA ASP A 164 18.28 -4.47 40.51
C ASP A 164 17.56 -4.88 41.81
N SER A 165 17.61 -6.19 42.08
CA SER A 165 17.07 -6.75 43.31
C SER A 165 17.84 -6.25 44.52
N PRO A 166 17.18 -5.69 45.58
CA PRO A 166 17.85 -5.32 46.79
C PRO A 166 18.66 -6.48 47.39
N PRO A 167 19.77 -6.22 48.08
CA PRO A 167 20.56 -7.23 48.73
C PRO A 167 19.71 -8.16 49.61
N GLY A 168 19.83 -9.45 49.41
CA GLY A 168 19.07 -10.49 50.15
C GLY A 168 17.68 -10.79 49.61
N VAL A 169 17.20 -10.10 48.60
CA VAL A 169 15.92 -10.41 47.94
C VAL A 169 16.16 -11.22 46.70
N PRO A 170 15.67 -12.48 46.60
CA PRO A 170 15.81 -13.26 45.38
C PRO A 170 15.13 -12.53 44.20
N TYR A 171 15.82 -12.48 43.04
CA TYR A 171 15.35 -11.77 41.84
C TYR A 171 13.90 -12.11 41.42
N LYS A 172 13.51 -13.38 41.57
CA LYS A 172 12.12 -13.82 41.28
C LYS A 172 11.06 -13.11 42.10
N TRP A 173 11.34 -12.75 43.35
CA TRP A 173 10.43 -12.04 44.22
C TRP A 173 10.39 -10.55 43.90
N TYR A 174 11.56 -9.97 43.62
CA TYR A 174 11.67 -8.60 43.10
C TYR A 174 10.89 -8.42 41.81
N ALA A 175 11.10 -9.27 40.81
CA ALA A 175 10.40 -9.24 39.52
C ALA A 175 8.88 -9.39 39.68
N ALA A 176 8.43 -10.27 40.57
CA ALA A 176 7.02 -10.44 40.87
C ALA A 176 6.38 -9.19 41.52
N GLY A 177 7.13 -8.54 42.43
CA GLY A 177 6.76 -7.28 43.06
C GLY A 177 6.66 -6.15 42.03
N MET A 178 7.68 -5.96 41.20
CA MET A 178 7.72 -4.96 40.14
C MET A 178 6.58 -5.15 39.14
N LYS A 179 6.28 -6.39 38.74
CA LYS A 179 5.12 -6.67 37.86
C LYS A 179 3.80 -6.21 38.46
N ARG A 180 3.61 -6.33 39.78
CA ARG A 180 2.41 -5.82 40.49
C ARG A 180 2.37 -4.31 40.50
N VAL A 181 3.51 -3.66 40.77
CA VAL A 181 3.62 -2.20 40.76
C VAL A 181 3.31 -1.64 39.37
N PHE A 182 3.89 -2.20 38.32
CA PHE A 182 3.57 -1.77 36.93
C PHE A 182 2.11 -2.00 36.56
N LYS A 183 1.51 -3.10 37.04
CA LYS A 183 0.08 -3.34 36.81
C LYS A 183 -0.80 -2.27 37.49
N LEU A 184 -0.45 -1.84 38.70
CA LEU A 184 -1.16 -0.77 39.42
C LEU A 184 -0.95 0.58 38.74
N LEU A 185 0.28 0.88 38.33
CA LEU A 185 0.63 2.15 37.66
C LEU A 185 -0.02 2.30 36.27
N ARG A 186 -0.26 1.20 35.56
CA ARG A 186 -0.96 1.21 34.27
C ARG A 186 -2.36 1.84 34.35
N ASP A 187 -3.02 1.68 35.49
CA ASP A 187 -4.40 2.13 35.70
C ASP A 187 -4.45 3.55 36.28
N VAL A 188 -3.27 4.21 36.47
CA VAL A 188 -3.16 5.61 36.93
C VAL A 188 -3.23 6.55 35.73
N PRO A 189 -4.20 7.50 35.69
CA PRO A 189 -4.25 8.51 34.63
C PRO A 189 -2.95 9.34 34.56
N GLY A 190 -2.36 9.46 33.38
CA GLY A 190 -1.12 10.20 33.15
C GLY A 190 0.18 9.39 33.25
N PHE A 191 0.12 8.10 33.50
CA PHE A 191 1.27 7.18 33.55
C PHE A 191 1.36 6.29 32.31
N ARG A 192 0.99 6.86 31.13
CA ARG A 192 1.10 6.19 29.83
C ARG A 192 2.21 6.80 29.03
#